data_0f6d7e49c0cb4f9f0eab87217cab3177
#
_entry.id   0f6d7e49c0cb4f9f0eab87217cab3177
#
_cell.length_a   1.000
_cell.length_b   1.000
_cell.length_c   1.000
_cell.angle_alpha   90.00
_cell.angle_beta   90.00
_cell.angle_gamma   90.00
#
_symmetry.space_group_name_H-M   'P 1'
#
loop_
_entity.id
_entity.type
_entity.pdbx_description
1 polymer ?
#
loop_
_entity_poly.entity_id
_entity_poly.type
_entity_poly.pdbx_seq_one_letter_code
_entity_poly.pdbx_strand_id
1 'polypeptide(L)'
;MQGKDLLQFHMPYGQIQITSKAKAEGYTDSDFSNVVVYDSHPHLAKVDSNTLRISNCRAAATSYEVYANGVLKDTVAYSGEDGGTLDVDISGYTYSQDGAIYNITVKGIGTGVAENESEAVSIGWKGNNIILGVSGLYQSAPALTRTDDAVGKTWTMSNNVISSDFDSLFPYNLMKRHTIDGDELVFIPELYLRIGHNADGLLTDVAVAPLEMTAGENQVVVHVDAFYFGAYGASVLGGKMYSKTGVARQYNVSCGNFRTYAKARGAKYRQLDLYHMRVLDFLWLIEFATKDSDAVMRGYTSSGGICGATDNLTVPSGQLSNGGRMRWRYIEDFIGNGLEFFDGAYGLGATQDESKYGQAVSDVTYNPIDGYCLSALKINEKYPLLAVPGGYERNNSYNTYFRDYVHCGGGGYVYCRGRYYSSPGDGLFRWDDYDASSTSSNTGSRLLLTL
;
A
#
# COMPACT_ATOMS: atom_id res chain seq x y z
N MET A 1 -55.40 10.08 -13.47
CA MET A 1 -54.62 9.75 -12.25
C MET A 1 -53.86 10.96 -11.80
N GLN A 2 -54.35 11.63 -10.76
CA GLN A 2 -53.59 12.66 -10.09
C GLN A 2 -52.99 12.06 -8.84
N GLY A 3 -51.72 11.67 -8.92
CA GLY A 3 -50.96 11.23 -7.78
C GLY A 3 -49.88 12.27 -7.52
N LYS A 4 -50.14 13.22 -6.71
CA LYS A 4 -49.17 14.18 -6.18
C LYS A 4 -49.23 14.13 -4.67
N ASP A 5 -48.81 13.04 -4.09
CA ASP A 5 -48.29 13.07 -2.74
C ASP A 5 -46.83 12.59 -2.83
N LEU A 6 -45.97 13.51 -3.17
CA LEU A 6 -44.54 13.37 -2.91
C LEU A 6 -44.40 13.39 -1.40
N LEU A 7 -44.38 12.21 -0.81
CA LEU A 7 -43.92 12.04 0.56
C LEU A 7 -42.49 12.55 0.62
N GLN A 8 -42.29 13.71 1.22
CA GLN A 8 -40.95 14.16 1.63
C GLN A 8 -40.50 13.27 2.74
N PHE A 9 -39.72 12.23 2.37
CA PHE A 9 -38.98 11.48 3.35
C PHE A 9 -37.77 12.30 3.79
N HIS A 10 -37.74 12.70 5.04
CA HIS A 10 -36.48 13.08 5.70
C HIS A 10 -35.65 11.81 5.83
N MET A 11 -34.71 11.63 4.91
CA MET A 11 -33.86 10.46 4.92
C MET A 11 -32.69 10.70 5.87
N PRO A 12 -32.45 9.79 6.83
CA PRO A 12 -31.24 9.86 7.64
C PRO A 12 -30.00 9.68 6.77
N TYR A 13 -28.85 10.19 7.20
CA TYR A 13 -27.58 9.89 6.56
C TYR A 13 -27.33 8.39 6.57
N GLY A 14 -26.74 7.86 5.52
CA GLY A 14 -26.40 6.46 5.36
C GLY A 14 -26.83 5.90 4.00
N GLN A 15 -26.43 4.70 3.70
CA GLN A 15 -26.89 4.00 2.50
C GLN A 15 -28.28 3.44 2.71
N ILE A 16 -29.23 3.83 1.86
CA ILE A 16 -30.61 3.34 1.87
C ILE A 16 -30.89 2.63 0.56
N GLN A 17 -31.43 1.43 0.66
CA GLN A 17 -31.92 0.70 -0.50
C GLN A 17 -33.40 1.03 -0.71
N ILE A 18 -33.71 1.59 -1.86
CA ILE A 18 -35.08 1.94 -2.25
C ILE A 18 -35.56 0.98 -3.32
N THR A 19 -36.71 0.34 -3.05
CA THR A 19 -37.43 -0.44 -4.06
C THR A 19 -38.86 0.12 -4.17
N SER A 20 -39.44 0.04 -5.33
CA SER A 20 -40.82 0.44 -5.57
C SER A 20 -41.63 -0.75 -6.14
N LYS A 21 -42.91 -0.76 -5.83
CA LYS A 21 -43.87 -1.75 -6.34
C LYS A 21 -45.11 -1.03 -6.84
N ALA A 22 -45.53 -1.29 -8.07
CA ALA A 22 -46.75 -0.72 -8.57
C ALA A 22 -47.95 -1.58 -8.08
N LYS A 23 -48.98 -0.88 -7.60
CA LYS A 23 -50.28 -1.49 -7.23
C LYS A 23 -51.41 -0.83 -8.02
N ALA A 24 -52.31 -1.64 -8.53
CA ALA A 24 -53.53 -1.16 -9.15
C ALA A 24 -54.71 -2.05 -8.73
N GLU A 25 -55.85 -1.47 -8.47
CA GLU A 25 -57.04 -2.21 -8.08
C GLU A 25 -57.49 -3.16 -9.22
N GLY A 26 -57.65 -4.44 -8.90
CA GLY A 26 -58.00 -5.46 -9.84
C GLY A 26 -56.85 -6.12 -10.65
N TYR A 27 -55.60 -5.73 -10.35
CA TYR A 27 -54.40 -6.30 -10.98
C TYR A 27 -53.49 -6.96 -9.94
N THR A 28 -52.67 -7.92 -10.37
CA THR A 28 -51.61 -8.44 -9.55
C THR A 28 -50.53 -7.37 -9.37
N ASP A 29 -49.98 -7.27 -8.18
CA ASP A 29 -48.85 -6.33 -7.92
C ASP A 29 -47.69 -6.62 -8.87
N SER A 30 -47.04 -5.59 -9.35
CA SER A 30 -45.78 -5.73 -10.10
C SER A 30 -44.67 -6.31 -9.23
N ASP A 31 -43.66 -6.91 -9.86
CA ASP A 31 -42.41 -7.19 -9.17
C ASP A 31 -41.77 -5.89 -8.64
N PHE A 32 -40.92 -6.00 -7.62
CA PHE A 32 -40.19 -4.87 -7.14
C PHE A 32 -39.25 -4.30 -8.23
N SER A 33 -39.13 -2.99 -8.30
CA SER A 33 -38.13 -2.36 -9.13
C SER A 33 -36.72 -2.83 -8.74
N ASN A 34 -35.75 -2.57 -9.60
CA ASN A 34 -34.35 -2.73 -9.22
C ASN A 34 -34.05 -1.93 -7.95
N VAL A 35 -33.19 -2.49 -7.10
CA VAL A 35 -32.72 -1.81 -5.89
C VAL A 35 -31.92 -0.58 -6.31
N VAL A 36 -32.34 0.59 -5.89
CA VAL A 36 -31.54 1.82 -5.99
C VAL A 36 -30.88 2.01 -4.63
N VAL A 37 -29.55 1.99 -4.60
CA VAL A 37 -28.78 2.32 -3.40
C VAL A 37 -28.63 3.83 -3.37
N TYR A 38 -29.20 4.47 -2.36
CA TYR A 38 -29.03 5.90 -2.11
C TYR A 38 -27.95 6.07 -1.03
N ASP A 39 -26.86 6.71 -1.40
CA ASP A 39 -25.80 7.09 -0.47
C ASP A 39 -25.99 8.55 -0.05
N SER A 40 -26.21 8.78 1.22
CA SER A 40 -26.44 10.12 1.78
C SER A 40 -25.23 10.72 2.49
N HIS A 41 -24.09 9.99 2.50
CA HIS A 41 -22.88 10.53 3.07
C HIS A 41 -22.33 11.68 2.20
N PRO A 42 -21.72 12.69 2.80
CA PRO A 42 -20.95 13.66 2.04
C PRO A 42 -19.74 12.96 1.42
N HIS A 43 -19.47 13.26 0.16
CA HIS A 43 -18.30 12.77 -0.56
C HIS A 43 -17.26 13.87 -0.64
N LEU A 44 -15.99 13.50 -0.46
CA LEU A 44 -14.89 14.44 -0.52
C LEU A 44 -14.04 14.22 -1.77
N ALA A 45 -13.67 15.31 -2.41
CA ALA A 45 -12.72 15.31 -3.51
C ALA A 45 -11.73 16.47 -3.37
N LYS A 46 -10.46 16.21 -3.64
CA LYS A 46 -9.45 17.24 -3.81
C LYS A 46 -9.64 17.88 -5.19
N VAL A 47 -9.95 19.17 -5.25
CA VAL A 47 -10.06 19.91 -6.51
C VAL A 47 -8.67 20.36 -6.96
N ASP A 48 -7.93 20.95 -6.06
CA ASP A 48 -6.54 21.38 -6.25
C ASP A 48 -5.81 21.37 -4.89
N SER A 49 -4.60 21.88 -4.88
CA SER A 49 -3.79 21.92 -3.66
C SER A 49 -4.41 22.79 -2.55
N ASN A 50 -5.37 23.64 -2.82
CA ASN A 50 -5.97 24.64 -1.91
C ASN A 50 -7.43 24.42 -1.62
N THR A 51 -8.09 23.56 -2.41
CA THR A 51 -9.55 23.45 -2.43
C THR A 51 -9.97 22.01 -2.23
N LEU A 52 -10.75 21.78 -1.17
CA LEU A 52 -11.48 20.56 -0.92
C LEU A 52 -12.91 20.76 -1.39
N ARG A 53 -13.46 19.86 -2.19
CA ARG A 53 -14.88 19.82 -2.54
C ARG A 53 -15.62 18.82 -1.70
N ILE A 54 -16.66 19.28 -1.01
CA ILE A 54 -17.67 18.44 -0.39
C ILE A 54 -18.83 18.36 -1.37
N SER A 55 -19.22 17.17 -1.78
CA SER A 55 -20.39 16.94 -2.64
C SER A 55 -21.42 16.09 -1.89
N ASN A 56 -22.61 15.97 -2.47
CA ASN A 56 -23.76 15.36 -1.82
C ASN A 56 -24.15 16.04 -0.49
N CYS A 57 -24.01 17.38 -0.46
CA CYS A 57 -24.42 18.17 0.67
C CYS A 57 -25.94 18.09 0.91
N ARG A 58 -26.38 18.29 2.15
CA ARG A 58 -27.80 18.21 2.53
C ARG A 58 -28.37 19.59 2.81
N ALA A 59 -29.57 19.88 2.28
CA ALA A 59 -30.28 21.13 2.55
C ALA A 59 -30.58 21.34 4.05
N ALA A 60 -30.72 20.27 4.82
CA ALA A 60 -30.91 20.33 6.26
C ALA A 60 -29.62 20.66 7.05
N ALA A 61 -28.45 20.61 6.41
CA ALA A 61 -27.20 21.02 7.04
C ALA A 61 -27.07 22.54 7.01
N THR A 62 -26.76 23.14 8.15
CA THR A 62 -26.48 24.58 8.26
C THR A 62 -24.99 24.87 8.07
N SER A 63 -24.16 23.88 8.30
CA SER A 63 -22.71 23.95 8.11
C SER A 63 -22.09 22.55 7.97
N TYR A 64 -20.85 22.53 7.54
CA TYR A 64 -19.99 21.35 7.56
C TYR A 64 -18.76 21.62 8.41
N GLU A 65 -18.53 20.77 9.42
CA GLU A 65 -17.29 20.76 10.18
C GLU A 65 -16.23 19.94 9.45
N VAL A 66 -15.04 20.51 9.27
CA VAL A 66 -13.90 19.89 8.58
C VAL A 66 -12.86 19.49 9.61
N TYR A 67 -12.55 18.23 9.64
CA TYR A 67 -11.57 17.64 10.56
C TYR A 67 -10.33 17.20 9.80
N ALA A 68 -9.16 17.45 10.37
CA ALA A 68 -7.89 16.90 9.89
C ALA A 68 -7.29 15.99 10.97
N ASN A 69 -7.13 14.71 10.67
CA ASN A 69 -6.71 13.68 11.63
C ASN A 69 -7.55 13.69 12.94
N GLY A 70 -8.86 13.87 12.81
CA GLY A 70 -9.79 13.93 13.94
C GLY A 70 -9.78 15.25 14.72
N VAL A 71 -9.01 16.25 14.31
CA VAL A 71 -8.97 17.59 14.92
C VAL A 71 -9.80 18.56 14.08
N LEU A 72 -10.80 19.19 14.67
CA LEU A 72 -11.62 20.23 14.00
C LEU A 72 -10.72 21.38 13.52
N LYS A 73 -10.79 21.68 12.23
CA LYS A 73 -10.02 22.75 11.58
C LYS A 73 -10.91 23.92 11.18
N ASP A 74 -12.10 23.63 10.71
CA ASP A 74 -13.02 24.67 10.22
C ASP A 74 -14.48 24.25 10.37
N THR A 75 -15.37 25.25 10.32
CA THR A 75 -16.81 25.07 10.25
C THR A 75 -17.33 26.00 9.15
N VAL A 76 -17.67 25.41 8.00
CA VAL A 76 -18.06 26.14 6.81
C VAL A 76 -19.59 26.16 6.67
N ALA A 77 -20.17 27.34 6.60
CA ALA A 77 -21.61 27.49 6.46
C ALA A 77 -22.11 26.93 5.12
N TYR A 78 -23.28 26.30 5.15
CA TYR A 78 -23.95 25.78 3.96
C TYR A 78 -25.41 26.21 3.96
N SER A 79 -25.88 26.65 2.80
CA SER A 79 -27.29 27.09 2.59
C SER A 79 -27.83 26.62 1.24
N GLY A 80 -27.20 25.60 0.67
CA GLY A 80 -27.59 25.03 -0.62
C GLY A 80 -28.66 23.94 -0.51
N GLU A 81 -28.92 23.27 -1.59
CA GLU A 81 -29.92 22.20 -1.73
C GLU A 81 -29.34 20.81 -1.53
N ASP A 82 -30.23 19.81 -1.42
CA ASP A 82 -29.82 18.39 -1.35
C ASP A 82 -29.06 17.98 -2.62
N GLY A 83 -27.93 17.30 -2.42
CA GLY A 83 -27.03 16.88 -3.50
C GLY A 83 -26.10 17.99 -3.99
N GLY A 84 -26.13 19.16 -3.38
CA GLY A 84 -25.28 20.29 -3.72
C GLY A 84 -23.81 20.06 -3.40
N THR A 85 -22.98 21.04 -3.75
CA THR A 85 -21.53 21.02 -3.50
C THR A 85 -21.11 22.24 -2.70
N LEU A 86 -20.03 22.08 -1.92
CA LEU A 86 -19.40 23.13 -1.14
C LEU A 86 -17.88 23.03 -1.33
N ASP A 87 -17.26 24.08 -1.82
CA ASP A 87 -15.81 24.17 -1.91
C ASP A 87 -15.26 24.85 -0.65
N VAL A 88 -14.30 24.21 -0.02
CA VAL A 88 -13.65 24.67 1.21
C VAL A 88 -12.22 25.08 0.88
N ASP A 89 -11.85 26.32 1.23
CA ASP A 89 -10.47 26.78 1.13
C ASP A 89 -9.64 26.20 2.30
N ILE A 90 -8.76 25.28 1.97
CA ILE A 90 -7.81 24.66 2.90
C ILE A 90 -6.41 25.31 2.83
N SER A 91 -6.28 26.45 2.13
CA SER A 91 -4.99 27.15 1.96
C SER A 91 -4.39 27.62 3.27
N GLY A 92 -5.23 28.01 4.22
CA GLY A 92 -4.83 28.48 5.56
C GLY A 92 -4.58 27.35 6.56
N TYR A 93 -4.76 26.09 6.20
CA TYR A 93 -4.47 25.00 7.11
C TYR A 93 -2.95 24.89 7.28
N THR A 94 -2.47 25.38 8.42
CA THR A 94 -1.07 25.22 8.82
C THR A 94 -0.90 23.79 9.32
N TYR A 95 -0.17 23.04 8.57
CA TYR A 95 0.19 21.67 8.88
C TYR A 95 1.55 21.68 9.60
N SER A 96 1.78 20.73 10.52
CA SER A 96 3.07 20.62 11.18
C SER A 96 4.20 20.51 10.15
N GLN A 97 5.39 20.97 10.48
CA GLN A 97 6.54 21.09 9.58
C GLN A 97 7.06 19.75 9.03
N ASP A 98 6.36 18.65 9.29
CA ASP A 98 6.85 17.28 9.14
C ASP A 98 6.34 16.56 7.90
N GLY A 99 5.75 17.25 6.92
CA GLY A 99 5.24 16.61 5.69
C GLY A 99 4.07 15.65 5.96
N ALA A 100 3.23 15.94 6.94
CA ALA A 100 2.10 15.08 7.29
C ALA A 100 0.99 15.16 6.22
N ILE A 101 0.55 14.01 5.74
CA ILE A 101 -0.74 13.90 5.04
C ILE A 101 -1.83 13.90 6.11
N TYR A 102 -2.89 14.64 5.84
CA TYR A 102 -4.06 14.66 6.70
C TYR A 102 -5.16 13.84 6.09
N ASN A 103 -5.73 12.95 6.89
CA ASN A 103 -7.03 12.38 6.58
C ASN A 103 -8.08 13.44 6.93
N ILE A 104 -8.67 14.02 5.90
CA ILE A 104 -9.77 14.99 6.06
C ILE A 104 -11.07 14.21 6.10
N THR A 105 -11.87 14.47 7.12
CA THR A 105 -13.26 14.03 7.21
C THR A 105 -14.14 15.25 7.41
N VAL A 106 -15.41 15.15 7.04
CA VAL A 106 -16.39 16.21 7.30
C VAL A 106 -17.62 15.64 7.97
N LYS A 107 -18.26 16.48 8.79
CA LYS A 107 -19.57 16.20 9.39
C LYS A 107 -20.56 17.28 9.01
N GLY A 108 -21.73 16.90 8.52
CA GLY A 108 -22.83 17.82 8.37
C GLY A 108 -23.47 18.16 9.72
N ILE A 109 -23.68 19.44 9.99
CA ILE A 109 -24.30 19.96 11.21
C ILE A 109 -25.64 20.60 10.84
N GLY A 110 -26.72 20.20 11.52
CA GLY A 110 -28.06 20.76 11.29
C GLY A 110 -29.15 20.00 12.05
N THR A 111 -30.33 20.63 12.18
CA THR A 111 -31.47 20.02 12.85
C THR A 111 -32.03 18.87 11.98
N GLY A 112 -32.04 17.64 12.53
CA GLY A 112 -32.52 16.46 11.81
C GLY A 112 -31.49 15.85 10.83
N VAL A 113 -30.27 16.36 10.84
CA VAL A 113 -29.13 15.75 10.17
C VAL A 113 -28.51 14.74 11.16
N ALA A 114 -28.54 13.45 10.82
CA ALA A 114 -27.76 12.50 11.58
C ALA A 114 -26.27 12.82 11.41
N GLU A 115 -25.50 12.78 12.51
CA GLU A 115 -24.04 13.01 12.45
C GLU A 115 -23.37 11.85 11.71
N ASN A 116 -23.25 11.95 10.42
CA ASN A 116 -22.49 11.00 9.62
C ASN A 116 -21.20 11.65 9.13
N GLU A 117 -20.09 11.00 9.44
CA GLU A 117 -18.80 11.38 8.88
C GLU A 117 -18.70 10.93 7.43
N SER A 118 -18.08 11.77 6.59
CA SER A 118 -17.65 11.36 5.26
C SER A 118 -16.59 10.26 5.33
N GLU A 119 -16.38 9.51 4.26
CA GLU A 119 -15.13 8.79 4.08
C GLU A 119 -13.95 9.78 4.13
N ALA A 120 -12.82 9.32 4.68
CA ALA A 120 -11.63 10.15 4.77
C ALA A 120 -11.00 10.33 3.39
N VAL A 121 -10.71 11.57 3.03
CA VAL A 121 -9.86 11.91 1.88
C VAL A 121 -8.47 12.27 2.39
N SER A 122 -7.46 11.62 1.84
CA SER A 122 -6.08 11.98 2.10
C SER A 122 -5.70 13.23 1.30
N ILE A 123 -5.44 14.32 1.97
CA ILE A 123 -4.93 15.54 1.34
C ILE A 123 -3.44 15.65 1.62
N GLY A 124 -2.64 15.62 0.56
CA GLY A 124 -1.22 15.89 0.63
C GLY A 124 -0.97 17.29 1.18
N TRP A 125 0.02 17.37 2.04
CA TRP A 125 0.41 18.58 2.75
C TRP A 125 0.86 19.73 1.83
N LYS A 126 0.61 20.97 2.29
CA LYS A 126 1.15 22.20 1.72
C LYS A 126 2.21 22.83 2.64
N GLY A 127 3.38 22.47 2.43
CA GLY A 127 4.57 23.07 3.02
C GLY A 127 5.73 22.83 2.08
N ASN A 128 6.95 23.04 2.50
CA ASN A 128 8.10 22.66 1.71
C ASN A 128 7.97 21.18 1.35
N ASN A 129 7.92 20.88 0.07
CA ASN A 129 7.83 19.52 -0.44
C ASN A 129 9.07 18.77 0.05
N ILE A 130 8.95 18.01 1.13
CA ILE A 130 10.07 17.22 1.63
C ILE A 130 10.33 16.09 0.63
N ILE A 131 11.52 16.04 0.10
CA ILE A 131 11.96 15.03 -0.85
C ILE A 131 13.03 14.18 -0.17
N LEU A 132 12.74 12.91 0.06
CA LEU A 132 13.70 12.00 0.67
C LEU A 132 14.21 11.03 -0.39
N GLY A 133 15.52 11.01 -0.63
CA GLY A 133 16.06 10.21 -1.73
C GLY A 133 17.36 9.49 -1.39
N VAL A 134 17.68 8.51 -2.26
CA VAL A 134 18.96 7.80 -2.29
C VAL A 134 19.39 7.56 -3.73
N SER A 135 20.70 7.52 -3.94
CA SER A 135 21.34 7.19 -5.23
C SER A 135 22.37 6.08 -5.05
N GLY A 136 22.87 5.54 -6.16
CA GLY A 136 23.87 4.49 -6.15
C GLY A 136 23.28 3.09 -6.28
N LEU A 137 22.02 2.94 -6.67
CA LEU A 137 21.34 1.63 -6.82
C LEU A 137 22.05 0.71 -7.79
N TYR A 138 22.66 1.26 -8.86
CA TYR A 138 23.40 0.50 -9.87
C TYR A 138 24.88 0.26 -9.48
N GLN A 139 25.38 0.88 -8.43
CA GLN A 139 26.78 0.70 -8.01
C GLN A 139 27.01 -0.64 -7.31
N SER A 140 28.24 -1.15 -7.35
CA SER A 140 28.58 -2.41 -6.68
C SER A 140 28.55 -2.32 -5.15
N ALA A 141 28.86 -1.15 -4.57
CA ALA A 141 28.78 -0.97 -3.13
C ALA A 141 27.34 -1.15 -2.62
N PRO A 142 27.11 -1.90 -1.53
CA PRO A 142 25.78 -2.04 -0.96
C PRO A 142 25.26 -0.77 -0.31
N ALA A 143 26.14 0.09 0.20
CA ALA A 143 25.77 1.39 0.76
C ALA A 143 25.27 2.35 -0.34
N LEU A 144 24.20 3.08 -0.05
CA LEU A 144 23.63 4.11 -0.92
C LEU A 144 23.99 5.50 -0.40
N THR A 145 23.99 6.47 -1.31
CA THR A 145 24.18 7.87 -0.97
C THR A 145 22.83 8.54 -0.79
N ARG A 146 22.61 9.19 0.34
CA ARG A 146 21.40 9.98 0.58
C ARG A 146 21.41 11.24 -0.29
N THR A 147 20.25 11.56 -0.83
CA THR A 147 20.02 12.74 -1.67
C THR A 147 18.88 13.58 -1.11
N ASP A 148 18.71 14.76 -1.65
CA ASP A 148 17.64 15.69 -1.30
C ASP A 148 17.58 15.93 0.23
N ASP A 149 16.42 16.01 0.84
CA ASP A 149 16.25 16.25 2.29
C ASP A 149 16.63 15.04 3.18
N ALA A 150 16.96 13.90 2.58
CA ALA A 150 17.49 12.76 3.31
C ALA A 150 18.96 12.93 3.71
N VAL A 151 19.68 13.91 3.13
CA VAL A 151 21.06 14.19 3.49
C VAL A 151 21.16 14.54 4.98
N GLY A 152 22.09 13.89 5.68
CA GLY A 152 22.28 14.06 7.12
C GLY A 152 21.32 13.29 8.02
N LYS A 153 20.29 12.63 7.45
CA LYS A 153 19.41 11.74 8.23
C LYS A 153 20.10 10.42 8.53
N THR A 154 19.84 9.89 9.72
CA THR A 154 20.50 8.70 10.24
C THR A 154 19.50 7.72 10.85
N TRP A 155 19.96 6.51 11.05
CA TRP A 155 19.29 5.50 11.86
C TRP A 155 20.33 4.73 12.68
N THR A 156 19.90 4.16 13.78
CA THR A 156 20.73 3.31 14.63
C THR A 156 19.95 2.11 15.11
N MET A 157 20.62 1.00 15.36
CA MET A 157 20.06 -0.14 16.05
C MET A 157 20.75 -0.32 17.39
N SER A 158 19.98 -0.35 18.46
CA SER A 158 20.45 -0.67 19.81
C SER A 158 19.47 -1.60 20.49
N ASN A 159 19.98 -2.68 21.10
CA ASN A 159 19.15 -3.70 21.75
C ASN A 159 18.02 -4.24 20.85
N ASN A 160 18.32 -4.47 19.57
CA ASN A 160 17.37 -4.92 18.55
C ASN A 160 16.22 -3.94 18.23
N VAL A 161 16.32 -2.70 18.67
CA VAL A 161 15.36 -1.62 18.40
C VAL A 161 16.00 -0.62 17.44
N ILE A 162 15.26 -0.22 16.42
CA ILE A 162 15.67 0.84 15.50
C ILE A 162 15.13 2.18 16.01
N SER A 163 16.03 3.17 16.05
CA SER A 163 15.72 4.58 16.16
C SER A 163 16.12 5.26 14.85
N SER A 164 15.23 6.03 14.26
CA SER A 164 15.40 6.57 12.92
C SER A 164 14.91 8.03 12.87
N ASP A 165 15.70 8.91 12.25
CA ASP A 165 15.26 10.29 11.98
C ASP A 165 14.01 10.32 11.08
N PHE A 166 13.78 9.23 10.34
CA PHE A 166 12.60 9.07 9.48
C PHE A 166 11.30 8.83 10.27
N ASP A 167 11.35 8.54 11.58
CA ASP A 167 10.15 8.31 12.39
C ASP A 167 9.23 9.53 12.44
N SER A 168 9.77 10.73 12.25
CA SER A 168 9.04 11.99 12.19
C SER A 168 8.78 12.50 10.78
N LEU A 169 9.29 11.85 9.73
CA LEU A 169 9.25 12.34 8.36
C LEU A 169 8.21 11.59 7.52
N PHE A 170 7.65 12.30 6.55
CA PHE A 170 6.80 11.70 5.51
C PHE A 170 7.61 10.70 4.65
N PRO A 171 7.04 9.53 4.28
CA PRO A 171 5.74 8.98 4.65
C PRO A 171 5.74 8.14 5.93
N TYR A 172 6.90 7.93 6.55
CA TYR A 172 7.15 6.97 7.62
C TYR A 172 6.38 7.29 8.91
N ASN A 173 6.18 8.58 9.21
CA ASN A 173 5.40 9.05 10.37
C ASN A 173 3.92 8.69 10.28
N LEU A 174 3.42 8.43 9.07
CA LEU A 174 2.04 8.08 8.77
C LEU A 174 1.82 6.56 8.65
N MET A 175 2.88 5.79 8.49
CA MET A 175 2.80 4.34 8.44
C MET A 175 2.42 3.81 9.82
N LYS A 176 1.11 3.71 10.08
CA LYS A 176 0.52 3.26 11.35
C LYS A 176 -0.36 2.04 11.12
N ARG A 177 -0.53 1.25 12.17
CA ARG A 177 -1.43 0.11 12.17
C ARG A 177 -2.87 0.56 12.42
N HIS A 178 -3.78 0.01 11.64
CA HIS A 178 -5.23 0.20 11.74
C HIS A 178 -5.93 -1.14 11.75
N THR A 179 -7.03 -1.24 12.49
CA THR A 179 -7.92 -2.41 12.43
C THR A 179 -9.07 -2.10 11.49
N ILE A 180 -9.16 -2.80 10.35
CA ILE A 180 -10.21 -2.64 9.34
C ILE A 180 -10.82 -4.00 9.05
N ASP A 181 -12.13 -4.14 9.16
CA ASP A 181 -12.88 -5.40 8.95
C ASP A 181 -12.29 -6.59 9.73
N GLY A 182 -11.68 -6.30 10.90
CA GLY A 182 -11.03 -7.26 11.77
C GLY A 182 -9.66 -7.74 11.26
N ASP A 183 -9.06 -7.04 10.31
CA ASP A 183 -7.67 -7.20 9.89
C ASP A 183 -6.80 -6.09 10.50
N GLU A 184 -5.57 -6.45 10.86
CA GLU A 184 -4.53 -5.48 11.22
C GLU A 184 -3.75 -5.10 9.96
N LEU A 185 -3.87 -3.84 9.55
CA LEU A 185 -3.30 -3.32 8.32
C LEU A 185 -2.45 -2.09 8.61
N VAL A 186 -1.37 -1.91 7.88
CA VAL A 186 -0.52 -0.71 7.97
C VAL A 186 -0.90 0.24 6.84
N PHE A 187 -1.24 1.46 7.18
CA PHE A 187 -1.55 2.52 6.23
C PHE A 187 -0.29 3.00 5.52
N ILE A 188 -0.32 3.04 4.20
CA ILE A 188 0.69 3.67 3.35
C ILE A 188 0.01 4.87 2.68
N PRO A 189 0.47 6.10 2.95
CA PRO A 189 -0.18 7.29 2.43
C PRO A 189 0.01 7.42 0.92
N GLU A 190 -0.86 8.21 0.29
CA GLU A 190 -0.65 8.71 -1.05
C GLU A 190 0.72 9.41 -1.13
N LEU A 191 1.48 9.12 -2.18
CA LEU A 191 2.83 9.64 -2.33
C LEU A 191 3.25 9.71 -3.80
N TYR A 192 4.33 10.41 -4.05
CA TYR A 192 5.00 10.42 -5.35
C TYR A 192 6.38 9.79 -5.22
N LEU A 193 6.75 8.97 -6.20
CA LEU A 193 8.09 8.40 -6.33
C LEU A 193 8.76 8.96 -7.57
N ARG A 194 9.96 9.49 -7.42
CA ARG A 194 10.85 9.81 -8.53
C ARG A 194 11.85 8.67 -8.66
N ILE A 195 11.90 8.05 -9.82
CA ILE A 195 12.70 6.86 -10.10
C ILE A 195 13.65 7.20 -11.22
N GLY A 196 14.95 7.17 -10.93
CA GLY A 196 16.00 7.38 -11.90
C GLY A 196 16.50 6.06 -12.50
N HIS A 197 16.92 6.12 -13.77
CA HIS A 197 17.47 4.97 -14.48
C HIS A 197 18.58 5.40 -15.45
N ASN A 198 19.43 4.48 -15.84
CA ASN A 198 20.40 4.69 -16.91
C ASN A 198 19.79 4.40 -18.29
N ALA A 199 20.58 4.52 -19.35
CA ALA A 199 20.14 4.26 -20.71
C ALA A 199 19.65 2.82 -20.97
N ASP A 200 20.08 1.86 -20.16
CA ASP A 200 19.65 0.45 -20.22
C ASP A 200 18.38 0.19 -19.40
N GLY A 201 17.82 1.22 -18.76
CA GLY A 201 16.66 1.13 -17.86
C GLY A 201 16.99 0.58 -16.46
N LEU A 202 18.27 0.47 -16.08
CA LEU A 202 18.66 0.02 -14.75
C LEU A 202 18.55 1.14 -13.73
N LEU A 203 17.97 0.86 -12.58
CA LEU A 203 17.71 1.85 -11.53
C LEU A 203 18.99 2.46 -11.00
N THR A 204 19.03 3.79 -10.91
CA THR A 204 20.15 4.58 -10.39
C THR A 204 19.86 5.24 -9.06
N ASP A 205 18.65 5.77 -8.90
CA ASP A 205 18.20 6.55 -7.75
C ASP A 205 16.70 6.41 -7.53
N VAL A 206 16.26 6.69 -6.33
CA VAL A 206 14.84 6.79 -5.98
C VAL A 206 14.64 7.87 -4.92
N ALA A 207 13.54 8.61 -5.04
CA ALA A 207 13.11 9.57 -4.02
C ALA A 207 11.60 9.50 -3.81
N VAL A 208 11.15 9.86 -2.61
CA VAL A 208 9.74 9.93 -2.21
C VAL A 208 9.39 11.35 -1.75
N ALA A 209 8.19 11.80 -2.08
CA ALA A 209 7.65 13.08 -1.64
C ALA A 209 6.12 13.03 -1.46
N PRO A 210 5.54 13.91 -0.64
CA PRO A 210 4.08 14.05 -0.52
C PRO A 210 3.44 14.74 -1.73
N LEU A 211 4.20 15.51 -2.50
CA LEU A 211 3.74 16.24 -3.67
C LEU A 211 4.50 15.82 -4.93
N GLU A 212 3.91 16.08 -6.08
CA GLU A 212 4.53 15.80 -7.35
C GLU A 212 5.91 16.49 -7.47
N MET A 213 6.88 15.72 -7.92
CA MET A 213 8.26 16.16 -8.14
C MET A 213 8.49 16.44 -9.62
N THR A 214 9.45 17.32 -9.92
CA THR A 214 9.94 17.47 -11.30
C THR A 214 10.87 16.30 -11.63
N ALA A 215 10.60 15.62 -12.76
CA ALA A 215 11.51 14.63 -13.32
C ALA A 215 12.70 15.31 -14.00
N GLY A 216 13.91 14.83 -13.72
CA GLY A 216 15.10 15.15 -14.47
C GLY A 216 15.27 14.27 -15.71
N GLU A 217 16.42 14.38 -16.36
CA GLU A 217 16.79 13.48 -17.45
C GLU A 217 16.92 12.05 -16.93
N ASN A 218 16.37 11.08 -17.66
CA ASN A 218 16.33 9.66 -17.26
C ASN A 218 15.66 9.42 -15.89
N GLN A 219 14.67 10.22 -15.55
CA GLN A 219 13.83 10.05 -14.38
C GLN A 219 12.36 10.01 -14.77
N VAL A 220 11.59 9.25 -14.03
CA VAL A 220 10.13 9.21 -14.11
C VAL A 220 9.53 9.51 -12.73
N VAL A 221 8.41 10.20 -12.71
CA VAL A 221 7.64 10.44 -11.48
C VAL A 221 6.36 9.63 -11.55
N VAL A 222 6.10 8.87 -10.51
CA VAL A 222 4.94 7.99 -10.38
C VAL A 222 4.11 8.43 -9.19
N HIS A 223 2.83 8.67 -9.42
CA HIS A 223 1.84 8.85 -8.37
C HIS A 223 1.41 7.49 -7.85
N VAL A 224 1.38 7.34 -6.54
CA VAL A 224 0.94 6.14 -5.83
C VAL A 224 -0.25 6.51 -4.95
N ASP A 225 -1.41 5.93 -5.25
CA ASP A 225 -2.61 6.07 -4.41
C ASP A 225 -2.34 5.47 -3.02
N ALA A 226 -2.97 6.00 -1.98
CA ALA A 226 -2.90 5.43 -0.65
C ALA A 226 -3.45 3.99 -0.64
N PHE A 227 -2.85 3.14 0.19
CA PHE A 227 -3.29 1.76 0.36
C PHE A 227 -3.00 1.23 1.75
N TYR A 228 -3.54 0.07 2.08
CA TYR A 228 -3.21 -0.64 3.30
C TYR A 228 -2.48 -1.94 3.01
N PHE A 229 -1.43 -2.20 3.77
CA PHE A 229 -0.60 -3.39 3.67
C PHE A 229 -0.79 -4.27 4.91
N GLY A 230 -0.97 -5.57 4.74
CA GLY A 230 -1.14 -6.48 5.86
C GLY A 230 -0.03 -6.37 6.89
N ALA A 231 -0.37 -6.07 8.15
CA ALA A 231 0.62 -6.00 9.23
C ALA A 231 1.28 -7.36 9.46
N TYR A 232 0.60 -8.44 9.13
CA TYR A 232 1.07 -9.82 9.28
C TYR A 232 1.05 -10.59 7.97
N GLY A 233 1.85 -11.64 7.89
CA GLY A 233 1.73 -12.64 6.84
C GLY A 233 0.32 -13.22 6.81
N ALA A 234 -0.15 -13.55 5.61
CA ALA A 234 -1.53 -13.98 5.40
C ALA A 234 -1.89 -15.23 6.21
N SER A 235 -3.06 -15.21 6.84
CA SER A 235 -3.78 -16.38 7.31
C SER A 235 -4.99 -16.65 6.42
N VAL A 236 -5.45 -17.89 6.34
CA VAL A 236 -6.65 -18.27 5.55
C VAL A 236 -7.67 -18.94 6.46
N LEU A 237 -8.84 -18.35 6.56
CA LEU A 237 -9.94 -18.82 7.38
C LEU A 237 -11.21 -18.89 6.51
N GLY A 238 -11.81 -20.06 6.42
CA GLY A 238 -13.04 -20.27 5.63
C GLY A 238 -12.90 -19.86 4.15
N GLY A 239 -11.73 -20.08 3.55
CA GLY A 239 -11.44 -19.71 2.15
C GLY A 239 -11.28 -18.21 1.90
N LYS A 240 -11.03 -17.44 2.93
CA LYS A 240 -10.77 -15.99 2.86
C LYS A 240 -9.43 -15.65 3.50
N MET A 241 -8.73 -14.70 2.91
CA MET A 241 -7.41 -14.24 3.34
C MET A 241 -7.53 -13.11 4.36
N TYR A 242 -6.70 -13.15 5.40
CA TYR A 242 -6.70 -12.19 6.51
C TYR A 242 -5.28 -11.81 6.94
N SER A 243 -5.18 -10.66 7.61
CA SER A 243 -4.00 -10.20 8.33
C SER A 243 -4.35 -10.07 9.82
N LYS A 244 -4.06 -11.12 10.60
CA LYS A 244 -4.53 -11.20 12.01
C LYS A 244 -3.42 -11.61 12.96
N THR A 245 -3.38 -10.95 14.13
CA THR A 245 -2.60 -11.42 15.28
C THR A 245 -3.22 -12.68 15.87
N GLY A 246 -2.41 -13.50 16.52
CA GLY A 246 -2.87 -14.71 17.20
C GLY A 246 -3.24 -15.88 16.27
N VAL A 247 -3.11 -15.73 14.96
CA VAL A 247 -3.43 -16.74 13.96
C VAL A 247 -2.16 -17.19 13.24
N ALA A 248 -2.06 -18.48 12.92
CA ALA A 248 -0.92 -19.00 12.17
C ALA A 248 -0.89 -18.42 10.75
N ARG A 249 0.32 -18.04 10.29
CA ARG A 249 0.56 -17.72 8.89
C ARG A 249 0.28 -18.93 8.01
N GLN A 250 -0.36 -18.72 6.88
CA GLN A 250 -0.71 -19.77 5.94
C GLN A 250 0.42 -20.05 4.95
N TYR A 251 0.74 -21.35 4.81
CA TYR A 251 1.63 -21.93 3.82
C TYR A 251 0.92 -23.06 3.07
N ASN A 252 1.59 -23.74 2.17
CA ASN A 252 1.05 -24.85 1.37
C ASN A 252 -0.18 -24.45 0.54
N VAL A 253 -0.19 -23.22 0.03
CA VAL A 253 -1.22 -22.66 -0.84
C VAL A 253 -0.52 -22.12 -2.08
N SER A 254 -1.08 -22.37 -3.27
CA SER A 254 -0.54 -21.80 -4.52
C SER A 254 -0.79 -20.29 -4.60
N CYS A 255 0.03 -19.60 -5.39
CA CYS A 255 -0.14 -18.16 -5.64
C CYS A 255 -1.56 -17.82 -6.12
N GLY A 256 -2.11 -18.58 -7.07
CA GLY A 256 -3.48 -18.39 -7.58
C GLY A 256 -4.57 -18.57 -6.52
N ASN A 257 -4.37 -19.50 -5.57
CA ASN A 257 -5.33 -19.69 -4.48
C ASN A 257 -5.27 -18.55 -3.47
N PHE A 258 -4.09 -18.01 -3.14
CA PHE A 258 -3.98 -16.79 -2.31
C PHE A 258 -4.74 -15.63 -2.94
N ARG A 259 -4.59 -15.42 -4.25
CA ARG A 259 -5.36 -14.43 -5.03
C ARG A 259 -6.87 -14.63 -4.88
N THR A 260 -7.33 -15.85 -5.03
CA THR A 260 -8.75 -16.21 -4.89
C THR A 260 -9.27 -15.90 -3.48
N TYR A 261 -8.50 -16.26 -2.45
CA TYR A 261 -8.88 -16.02 -1.05
C TYR A 261 -8.88 -14.53 -0.68
N ALA A 262 -7.97 -13.72 -1.26
CA ALA A 262 -7.99 -12.28 -1.09
C ALA A 262 -9.24 -11.67 -1.74
N LYS A 263 -9.53 -12.02 -3.01
CA LYS A 263 -10.73 -11.56 -3.74
C LYS A 263 -12.04 -11.96 -3.06
N ALA A 264 -12.07 -13.09 -2.36
CA ALA A 264 -13.23 -13.53 -1.61
C ALA A 264 -13.59 -12.60 -0.41
N ARG A 265 -12.72 -11.65 -0.05
CA ARG A 265 -13.00 -10.60 0.94
C ARG A 265 -13.76 -9.42 0.35
N GLY A 266 -13.66 -9.19 -0.94
CA GLY A 266 -14.30 -8.08 -1.65
C GLY A 266 -13.38 -7.47 -2.72
N ALA A 267 -13.92 -6.59 -3.55
CA ALA A 267 -13.24 -6.05 -4.73
C ALA A 267 -11.97 -5.23 -4.42
N LYS A 268 -11.90 -4.62 -3.24
CA LYS A 268 -10.76 -3.82 -2.79
C LYS A 268 -9.63 -4.67 -2.18
N TYR A 269 -9.89 -5.93 -1.84
CA TYR A 269 -8.90 -6.82 -1.24
C TYR A 269 -8.10 -7.57 -2.30
N ARG A 270 -6.81 -7.60 -2.14
CA ARG A 270 -5.85 -8.22 -3.05
C ARG A 270 -4.80 -9.04 -2.33
N GLN A 271 -4.20 -9.96 -3.05
CA GLN A 271 -2.91 -10.52 -2.67
C GLN A 271 -1.82 -9.47 -2.86
N LEU A 272 -0.72 -9.55 -2.09
CA LEU A 272 0.52 -8.81 -2.35
C LEU A 272 0.84 -8.81 -3.85
N ASP A 273 1.15 -7.65 -4.41
CA ASP A 273 1.58 -7.50 -5.80
C ASP A 273 2.91 -6.74 -5.92
N LEU A 274 3.55 -6.88 -7.07
CA LEU A 274 4.85 -6.29 -7.34
C LEU A 274 4.83 -4.76 -7.22
N TYR A 275 3.74 -4.11 -7.64
CA TYR A 275 3.63 -2.66 -7.61
C TYR A 275 3.73 -2.11 -6.18
N HIS A 276 2.85 -2.56 -5.29
CA HIS A 276 2.83 -2.10 -3.90
C HIS A 276 4.06 -2.57 -3.12
N MET A 277 4.56 -3.77 -3.46
CA MET A 277 5.79 -4.28 -2.88
C MET A 277 6.98 -3.36 -3.20
N ARG A 278 7.12 -2.89 -4.44
CA ARG A 278 8.20 -1.98 -4.84
C ARG A 278 8.12 -0.62 -4.17
N VAL A 279 6.91 -0.12 -3.91
CA VAL A 279 6.75 1.09 -3.08
C VAL A 279 7.43 0.90 -1.74
N LEU A 280 7.15 -0.19 -1.04
CA LEU A 280 7.74 -0.48 0.27
C LEU A 280 9.25 -0.76 0.19
N ASP A 281 9.71 -1.47 -0.83
CA ASP A 281 11.13 -1.71 -1.07
C ASP A 281 11.91 -0.40 -1.26
N PHE A 282 11.35 0.55 -2.01
CA PHE A 282 11.96 1.86 -2.21
C PHE A 282 11.95 2.70 -0.92
N LEU A 283 10.88 2.66 -0.15
CA LEU A 283 10.85 3.29 1.17
C LEU A 283 11.90 2.68 2.11
N TRP A 284 12.09 1.38 2.09
CA TRP A 284 13.17 0.72 2.83
C TRP A 284 14.54 1.24 2.42
N LEU A 285 14.85 1.28 1.12
CA LEU A 285 16.12 1.79 0.59
C LEU A 285 16.38 3.23 1.00
N ILE A 286 15.36 4.08 0.95
CA ILE A 286 15.45 5.49 1.35
C ILE A 286 15.71 5.61 2.86
N GLU A 287 15.01 4.85 3.69
CA GLU A 287 15.20 4.92 5.16
C GLU A 287 16.57 4.45 5.60
N PHE A 288 17.03 3.32 5.06
CA PHE A 288 18.25 2.69 5.55
C PHE A 288 19.51 3.01 4.75
N ALA A 289 19.37 3.57 3.56
CA ALA A 289 20.45 3.89 2.62
C ALA A 289 21.41 2.72 2.38
N THR A 290 20.87 1.51 2.29
CA THR A 290 21.65 0.30 1.98
C THR A 290 20.82 -0.71 1.20
N LYS A 291 21.49 -1.44 0.30
CA LYS A 291 20.93 -2.60 -0.42
C LYS A 291 21.12 -3.90 0.37
N ASP A 292 21.94 -3.88 1.41
CA ASP A 292 22.18 -4.99 2.32
C ASP A 292 21.12 -4.99 3.42
N SER A 293 20.03 -5.72 3.20
CA SER A 293 18.97 -5.80 4.19
C SER A 293 19.41 -6.53 5.47
N ASP A 294 20.35 -7.44 5.38
CA ASP A 294 20.91 -8.20 6.51
C ASP A 294 21.71 -7.30 7.47
N ALA A 295 22.34 -6.26 6.94
CA ALA A 295 23.07 -5.28 7.78
C ALA A 295 22.11 -4.45 8.64
N VAL A 296 20.84 -4.37 8.26
CA VAL A 296 19.79 -3.67 9.03
C VAL A 296 19.08 -4.63 9.97
N MET A 297 18.35 -5.60 9.43
CA MET A 297 17.61 -6.62 10.18
C MET A 297 17.61 -7.94 9.40
N ARG A 298 18.13 -8.98 10.00
CA ARG A 298 18.25 -10.27 9.30
C ARG A 298 16.92 -10.99 9.07
N GLY A 299 15.93 -10.73 9.92
CA GLY A 299 14.67 -11.46 9.89
C GLY A 299 14.79 -12.93 10.28
N TYR A 300 13.65 -13.60 10.45
CA TYR A 300 13.58 -15.00 10.87
C TYR A 300 13.89 -15.95 9.72
N THR A 301 14.83 -16.86 9.95
CA THR A 301 15.44 -17.74 8.93
C THR A 301 14.70 -19.07 8.73
N SER A 302 13.49 -19.19 9.22
CA SER A 302 12.63 -20.36 9.05
C SER A 302 11.24 -19.92 8.63
N SER A 303 10.30 -20.83 8.58
CA SER A 303 8.89 -20.55 8.31
C SER A 303 8.02 -21.09 9.45
N GLY A 304 6.89 -20.44 9.69
CA GLY A 304 5.90 -20.88 10.66
C GLY A 304 5.65 -19.91 11.81
N GLY A 305 4.91 -20.43 12.79
CA GLY A 305 4.54 -19.67 13.98
C GLY A 305 3.28 -18.84 13.82
N ILE A 306 2.88 -18.26 14.93
CA ILE A 306 1.68 -17.43 15.05
C ILE A 306 2.07 -15.98 14.75
N CYS A 307 1.23 -15.26 14.00
CA CYS A 307 1.34 -13.83 13.75
C CYS A 307 1.17 -13.04 15.05
N GLY A 308 1.82 -11.88 15.16
CA GLY A 308 1.77 -11.05 16.36
C GLY A 308 2.96 -11.26 17.31
N ALA A 309 3.97 -12.05 16.92
CA ALA A 309 5.17 -12.25 17.74
C ALA A 309 5.86 -10.93 18.10
N THR A 310 5.78 -9.92 17.24
CA THR A 310 6.42 -8.60 17.44
C THR A 310 5.50 -7.55 18.08
N ASP A 311 4.29 -7.91 18.49
CA ASP A 311 3.32 -6.94 19.00
C ASP A 311 3.76 -6.26 20.32
N ASN A 312 4.60 -6.91 21.07
CA ASN A 312 5.18 -6.34 22.30
C ASN A 312 6.32 -5.33 22.07
N LEU A 313 6.79 -5.16 20.82
CA LEU A 313 7.74 -4.10 20.52
C LEU A 313 7.03 -2.73 20.62
N THR A 314 7.62 -1.79 21.35
CA THR A 314 7.06 -0.45 21.56
C THR A 314 7.41 0.54 20.46
N VAL A 315 8.25 0.12 19.50
CA VAL A 315 8.77 0.97 18.41
C VAL A 315 8.24 0.51 17.05
N PRO A 316 8.23 1.38 16.03
CA PRO A 316 7.77 1.03 14.69
C PRO A 316 8.59 -0.10 14.04
N SER A 317 9.90 -0.14 14.29
CA SER A 317 10.83 -1.05 13.64
C SER A 317 11.81 -1.68 14.64
N GLY A 318 12.07 -2.98 14.50
CA GLY A 318 12.98 -3.72 15.37
C GLY A 318 12.85 -5.23 15.18
N GLN A 319 13.60 -6.01 15.96
CA GLN A 319 13.57 -7.48 15.94
C GLN A 319 13.64 -8.04 17.37
N LEU A 320 13.11 -9.23 17.58
CA LEU A 320 13.13 -9.88 18.91
C LEU A 320 14.53 -10.35 19.30
N SER A 321 15.32 -10.74 18.30
CA SER A 321 16.73 -11.12 18.44
C SER A 321 17.40 -11.05 17.06
N ASN A 322 18.72 -11.10 17.01
CA ASN A 322 19.43 -11.15 15.73
C ASN A 322 19.04 -12.46 14.98
N GLY A 323 18.44 -12.31 13.78
CA GLY A 323 17.86 -13.43 13.02
C GLY A 323 16.53 -13.96 13.60
N GLY A 324 15.91 -13.24 14.53
CA GLY A 324 14.57 -13.52 15.06
C GLY A 324 13.48 -12.85 14.24
N ARG A 325 12.22 -12.99 14.74
CA ARG A 325 11.08 -12.30 14.17
C ARG A 325 11.32 -10.78 14.24
N MET A 326 10.99 -10.08 13.18
CA MET A 326 11.24 -8.64 13.03
C MET A 326 9.97 -7.92 12.59
N ARG A 327 9.94 -6.62 12.77
CA ARG A 327 8.99 -5.75 12.09
C ARG A 327 9.67 -4.48 11.57
N TRP A 328 9.19 -4.01 10.46
CA TRP A 328 9.52 -2.72 9.89
C TRP A 328 8.25 -1.92 9.70
N ARG A 329 8.21 -0.71 10.27
CA ARG A 329 7.06 0.18 10.17
C ARG A 329 5.73 -0.52 10.47
N TYR A 330 5.71 -1.28 11.60
CA TYR A 330 4.58 -2.10 12.06
C TYR A 330 4.23 -3.31 11.17
N ILE A 331 4.98 -3.56 10.11
CA ILE A 331 4.83 -4.75 9.25
C ILE A 331 5.70 -5.87 9.82
N GLU A 332 5.08 -6.85 10.45
CA GLU A 332 5.76 -8.03 11.00
C GLU A 332 6.32 -8.89 9.89
N ASP A 333 7.52 -9.42 10.08
CA ASP A 333 8.24 -10.26 9.13
C ASP A 333 8.28 -9.68 7.71
N PHE A 334 8.56 -8.36 7.61
CA PHE A 334 8.79 -7.73 6.32
C PHE A 334 9.95 -8.40 5.57
N ILE A 335 10.90 -8.94 6.32
CA ILE A 335 11.96 -9.85 5.86
C ILE A 335 11.90 -11.11 6.72
N GLY A 336 11.86 -12.28 6.10
CA GLY A 336 11.92 -13.56 6.79
C GLY A 336 10.58 -14.18 7.14
N ASN A 337 10.63 -15.21 7.96
CA ASN A 337 9.49 -16.09 8.26
C ASN A 337 8.89 -16.71 6.99
N GLY A 338 9.75 -17.22 6.10
CA GLY A 338 9.38 -17.78 4.80
C GLY A 338 9.33 -16.75 3.68
N LEU A 339 9.10 -17.25 2.49
CA LEU A 339 8.94 -16.47 1.27
C LEU A 339 7.49 -15.96 1.15
N GLU A 340 7.27 -14.96 0.30
CA GLU A 340 5.96 -14.41 -0.02
C GLU A 340 5.71 -14.43 -1.52
N PHE A 341 4.69 -15.16 -1.98
CA PHE A 341 4.16 -15.02 -3.33
C PHE A 341 3.60 -13.62 -3.53
N PHE A 342 3.81 -13.08 -4.71
CA PHE A 342 3.22 -11.82 -5.13
C PHE A 342 2.67 -11.90 -6.56
N ASP A 343 1.64 -11.10 -6.83
CA ASP A 343 1.07 -10.91 -8.17
C ASP A 343 1.82 -9.83 -8.96
N GLY A 344 1.52 -9.70 -10.26
CA GLY A 344 2.03 -8.62 -11.08
C GLY A 344 3.35 -8.92 -11.79
N ALA A 345 3.94 -10.09 -11.57
CA ALA A 345 5.06 -10.60 -12.33
C ALA A 345 4.89 -12.10 -12.59
N TYR A 346 5.03 -12.51 -13.84
CA TYR A 346 4.83 -13.88 -14.27
C TYR A 346 5.88 -14.29 -15.30
N GLY A 347 6.34 -15.52 -15.25
CA GLY A 347 7.08 -16.12 -16.34
C GLY A 347 6.19 -16.35 -17.57
N LEU A 348 6.80 -16.43 -18.75
CA LEU A 348 6.11 -16.73 -20.00
C LEU A 348 5.26 -17.99 -19.88
N GLY A 349 3.95 -17.90 -20.19
CA GLY A 349 3.03 -19.03 -20.17
C GLY A 349 2.30 -19.27 -18.85
N ALA A 350 2.58 -18.49 -17.78
CA ALA A 350 1.74 -18.50 -16.59
C ALA A 350 0.39 -17.84 -16.86
N THR A 351 -0.65 -18.30 -16.14
CA THR A 351 -1.95 -17.65 -16.21
C THR A 351 -1.86 -16.25 -15.61
N GLN A 352 -2.10 -15.24 -16.44
CA GLN A 352 -2.11 -13.85 -16.02
C GLN A 352 -3.37 -13.56 -15.19
N ASP A 353 -3.23 -12.75 -14.15
CA ASP A 353 -4.38 -12.10 -13.55
C ASP A 353 -4.66 -10.78 -14.29
N GLU A 354 -5.93 -10.46 -14.46
CA GLU A 354 -6.41 -9.18 -15.01
C GLU A 354 -6.24 -8.01 -13.99
N SER A 355 -5.31 -8.11 -13.05
CA SER A 355 -5.06 -7.01 -12.13
C SER A 355 -4.55 -5.80 -12.91
N LYS A 356 -4.95 -4.58 -12.53
CA LYS A 356 -4.52 -3.30 -13.14
C LYS A 356 -3.00 -3.22 -13.35
N TYR A 357 -2.23 -3.97 -12.58
CA TYR A 357 -0.77 -4.02 -12.55
C TYR A 357 -0.20 -5.39 -12.91
N GLY A 358 -1.06 -6.38 -13.17
CA GLY A 358 -0.65 -7.72 -13.59
C GLY A 358 -0.24 -7.73 -15.04
N GLN A 359 1.03 -7.48 -15.32
CA GLN A 359 1.60 -7.74 -16.63
C GLN A 359 2.54 -8.93 -16.56
N ALA A 360 2.49 -9.75 -17.59
CA ALA A 360 3.56 -10.70 -17.82
C ALA A 360 4.88 -9.94 -17.88
N VAL A 361 5.87 -10.40 -17.16
CA VAL A 361 7.25 -9.94 -17.32
C VAL A 361 7.82 -10.49 -18.62
N SER A 362 6.95 -10.69 -19.63
CA SER A 362 7.28 -11.22 -20.95
C SER A 362 8.27 -10.35 -21.73
N ASP A 363 8.34 -9.06 -21.37
CA ASP A 363 9.25 -8.12 -22.04
C ASP A 363 10.65 -8.08 -21.40
N VAL A 364 10.86 -8.75 -20.28
CA VAL A 364 12.19 -8.96 -19.74
C VAL A 364 12.63 -10.36 -20.14
N THR A 365 13.52 -10.43 -21.13
CA THR A 365 14.16 -11.68 -21.53
C THR A 365 15.01 -12.18 -20.37
N TYR A 366 14.43 -13.02 -19.51
CA TYR A 366 15.19 -13.72 -18.51
C TYR A 366 15.98 -14.83 -19.21
N ASN A 367 17.27 -14.66 -19.30
CA ASN A 367 18.13 -15.84 -19.31
C ASN A 367 17.96 -16.49 -17.93
N PRO A 368 17.74 -17.81 -17.85
CA PRO A 368 17.62 -18.49 -16.57
C PRO A 368 18.77 -18.06 -15.66
N ILE A 369 18.42 -17.42 -14.55
CA ILE A 369 19.41 -16.95 -13.57
C ILE A 369 19.33 -17.94 -12.43
N ASP A 370 20.41 -18.68 -12.20
CA ASP A 370 20.50 -19.66 -11.15
C ASP A 370 21.65 -19.35 -10.20
N GLY A 371 21.32 -18.99 -8.98
CA GLY A 371 22.28 -18.94 -7.87
C GLY A 371 23.17 -17.70 -7.81
N TYR A 372 22.73 -16.53 -8.29
CA TYR A 372 23.57 -15.33 -8.38
C TYR A 372 23.04 -14.17 -7.56
N CYS A 373 23.95 -13.29 -7.13
CA CYS A 373 23.59 -12.06 -6.46
C CYS A 373 22.87 -11.10 -7.41
N LEU A 374 21.73 -10.57 -7.02
CA LEU A 374 21.04 -9.50 -7.70
C LEU A 374 21.95 -8.26 -7.77
N SER A 375 22.33 -7.83 -8.97
CA SER A 375 23.21 -6.69 -9.17
C SER A 375 22.47 -5.41 -9.51
N ALA A 376 21.30 -5.51 -10.14
CA ALA A 376 20.51 -4.35 -10.54
C ALA A 376 19.02 -4.69 -10.62
N LEU A 377 18.18 -3.68 -10.43
CA LEU A 377 16.77 -3.69 -10.80
C LEU A 377 16.61 -2.91 -12.10
N LYS A 378 15.69 -3.35 -12.96
CA LYS A 378 15.36 -2.70 -14.24
C LYS A 378 13.91 -2.24 -14.20
N ILE A 379 13.67 -0.99 -14.62
CA ILE A 379 12.32 -0.45 -14.74
C ILE A 379 11.57 -1.10 -15.92
N ASN A 380 10.26 -1.11 -15.82
CA ASN A 380 9.38 -1.34 -16.95
C ASN A 380 8.98 0.04 -17.51
N GLU A 381 9.18 0.28 -18.81
CA GLU A 381 8.91 1.59 -19.42
C GLU A 381 7.44 2.02 -19.28
N LYS A 382 6.53 1.08 -19.36
CA LYS A 382 5.09 1.34 -19.22
C LYS A 382 4.64 1.49 -17.76
N TYR A 383 5.28 0.73 -16.85
CA TYR A 383 4.96 0.72 -15.43
C TYR A 383 6.26 0.75 -14.61
N PRO A 384 6.84 1.93 -14.39
CA PRO A 384 8.15 2.07 -13.75
C PRO A 384 8.28 1.40 -12.38
N LEU A 385 7.17 1.31 -11.62
CA LEU A 385 7.14 0.60 -10.34
C LEU A 385 7.18 -0.93 -10.48
N LEU A 386 6.91 -1.48 -11.65
CA LEU A 386 7.09 -2.92 -11.87
C LEU A 386 8.56 -3.26 -12.15
N ALA A 387 9.45 -2.71 -11.32
CA ALA A 387 10.87 -2.97 -11.45
C ALA A 387 11.20 -4.42 -11.10
N VAL A 388 11.97 -5.07 -11.95
CA VAL A 388 12.31 -6.49 -11.90
C VAL A 388 13.83 -6.67 -11.86
N PRO A 389 14.35 -7.88 -11.53
CA PRO A 389 15.77 -8.14 -11.66
C PRO A 389 16.28 -7.79 -13.08
N GLY A 390 17.24 -6.89 -13.16
CA GLY A 390 17.82 -6.40 -14.43
C GLY A 390 19.27 -6.80 -14.64
N GLY A 391 19.91 -7.36 -13.62
CA GLY A 391 21.28 -7.83 -13.69
C GLY A 391 21.64 -8.74 -12.52
N TYR A 392 22.69 -9.54 -12.71
CA TYR A 392 23.21 -10.44 -11.69
C TYR A 392 24.72 -10.61 -11.82
N GLU A 393 25.37 -10.97 -10.71
CA GLU A 393 26.80 -11.29 -10.68
C GLU A 393 27.00 -12.76 -10.38
N ARG A 394 27.84 -13.42 -11.16
CA ARG A 394 28.13 -14.86 -11.03
C ARG A 394 29.05 -15.22 -9.87
N ASN A 395 29.73 -14.24 -9.31
CA ASN A 395 30.59 -14.48 -8.16
C ASN A 395 29.77 -14.53 -6.88
N ASN A 396 29.85 -15.60 -6.13
CA ASN A 396 29.24 -15.78 -4.81
C ASN A 396 29.74 -14.76 -3.75
N SER A 397 30.20 -13.59 -4.16
CA SER A 397 30.58 -12.52 -3.26
C SER A 397 29.36 -11.72 -2.87
N TYR A 398 28.60 -12.26 -1.91
CA TYR A 398 27.50 -11.54 -1.25
C TYR A 398 27.99 -10.28 -0.49
N ASN A 399 29.06 -9.65 -0.93
CA ASN A 399 29.59 -8.43 -0.36
C ASN A 399 29.34 -7.21 -1.24
N THR A 400 28.69 -7.42 -2.38
CA THR A 400 28.43 -6.37 -3.38
C THR A 400 26.95 -6.34 -3.76
N TYR A 401 26.52 -5.23 -4.35
CA TYR A 401 25.17 -5.00 -4.86
C TYR A 401 24.07 -5.20 -3.78
N PHE A 402 22.99 -5.91 -4.10
CA PHE A 402 21.89 -6.20 -3.20
C PHE A 402 22.18 -7.33 -2.21
N ARG A 403 23.25 -8.08 -2.42
CA ARG A 403 23.64 -9.27 -1.64
C ARG A 403 22.59 -10.39 -1.61
N ASP A 404 21.53 -10.27 -2.34
CA ASP A 404 20.39 -11.17 -2.35
C ASP A 404 20.43 -12.08 -3.57
N TYR A 405 20.06 -13.33 -3.36
CA TYR A 405 19.94 -14.36 -4.37
C TYR A 405 18.83 -14.01 -5.37
N VAL A 406 19.04 -14.30 -6.62
CA VAL A 406 18.02 -14.20 -7.65
C VAL A 406 17.97 -15.50 -8.46
N HIS A 407 16.79 -16.10 -8.49
CA HIS A 407 16.45 -17.20 -9.36
C HIS A 407 15.16 -16.85 -10.09
N CYS A 408 15.21 -16.84 -11.41
CA CYS A 408 14.08 -16.53 -12.27
C CYS A 408 14.08 -17.50 -13.44
N GLY A 409 13.22 -18.50 -13.40
CA GLY A 409 13.01 -19.45 -14.49
C GLY A 409 12.13 -18.89 -15.60
N GLY A 410 12.22 -19.47 -16.79
CA GLY A 410 11.74 -18.87 -18.03
C GLY A 410 10.30 -19.17 -18.42
N GLY A 411 9.52 -20.00 -17.77
CA GLY A 411 8.18 -20.34 -18.30
C GLY A 411 7.24 -20.94 -17.27
N GLY A 412 5.99 -20.46 -17.26
CA GLY A 412 4.94 -21.00 -16.41
C GLY A 412 5.05 -20.69 -14.91
N TYR A 413 6.00 -19.83 -14.50
CA TYR A 413 6.35 -19.57 -13.13
C TYR A 413 5.66 -18.33 -12.54
N VAL A 414 5.40 -18.39 -11.24
CA VAL A 414 5.05 -17.26 -10.37
C VAL A 414 6.25 -16.97 -9.47
N TYR A 415 6.37 -15.74 -9.01
CA TYR A 415 7.52 -15.33 -8.22
C TYR A 415 7.17 -15.13 -6.75
N CYS A 416 8.21 -15.30 -5.92
CA CYS A 416 8.17 -14.98 -4.51
C CYS A 416 9.43 -14.23 -4.10
N ARG A 417 9.37 -13.60 -2.94
CA ARG A 417 10.47 -12.84 -2.34
C ARG A 417 10.68 -13.19 -0.89
N GLY A 418 11.77 -12.70 -0.33
CA GLY A 418 12.00 -12.72 1.11
C GLY A 418 13.03 -13.75 1.53
N ARG A 419 13.04 -14.06 2.82
CA ARG A 419 14.07 -14.90 3.47
C ARG A 419 13.48 -16.20 3.99
N TYR A 420 14.14 -17.29 3.66
CA TYR A 420 13.81 -18.61 4.18
C TYR A 420 15.01 -19.31 4.84
N TYR A 421 16.23 -19.08 4.33
CA TYR A 421 17.44 -19.69 4.84
C TYR A 421 18.32 -18.72 5.64
N SER A 422 19.25 -19.24 6.40
CA SER A 422 20.29 -18.46 7.09
C SER A 422 21.46 -18.07 6.18
N SER A 423 21.33 -18.33 4.90
CA SER A 423 22.34 -18.06 3.88
C SER A 423 22.57 -16.56 3.71
N PRO A 424 23.81 -16.11 3.43
CA PRO A 424 24.11 -14.71 3.16
C PRO A 424 23.41 -14.13 1.92
N GLY A 425 22.78 -14.94 1.08
CA GLY A 425 22.07 -14.51 -0.11
C GLY A 425 20.56 -14.37 0.08
N ASP A 426 20.06 -14.47 1.30
CA ASP A 426 18.63 -14.36 1.57
C ASP A 426 18.31 -13.03 2.24
N GLY A 427 17.55 -12.16 1.61
CA GLY A 427 17.13 -10.87 2.14
C GLY A 427 15.89 -10.31 1.46
N LEU A 428 15.70 -9.00 1.60
CA LEU A 428 14.51 -8.30 1.11
C LEU A 428 14.34 -8.40 -0.41
N PHE A 429 15.44 -8.34 -1.15
CA PHE A 429 15.44 -8.29 -2.61
C PHE A 429 15.67 -9.66 -3.26
N ARG A 430 15.64 -10.74 -2.47
CA ARG A 430 15.65 -12.09 -3.02
C ARG A 430 14.43 -12.32 -3.92
N TRP A 431 14.68 -12.91 -5.08
CA TRP A 431 13.64 -13.43 -5.96
C TRP A 431 13.85 -14.93 -6.16
N ASP A 432 12.75 -15.65 -6.15
CA ASP A 432 12.70 -17.08 -6.42
C ASP A 432 11.42 -17.39 -7.20
N ASP A 433 11.37 -18.52 -7.87
CA ASP A 433 10.22 -18.89 -8.68
C ASP A 433 9.64 -20.26 -8.32
N TYR A 434 8.39 -20.45 -8.64
CA TYR A 434 7.65 -21.70 -8.50
C TYR A 434 6.70 -21.88 -9.68
N ASP A 435 6.44 -23.12 -10.08
CA ASP A 435 5.30 -23.40 -10.96
C ASP A 435 4.02 -22.75 -10.41
N ALA A 436 3.18 -22.19 -11.26
CA ALA A 436 1.96 -21.46 -10.85
C ALA A 436 1.00 -22.29 -10.00
N SER A 437 1.03 -23.63 -10.18
CA SER A 437 0.22 -24.59 -9.41
C SER A 437 0.90 -25.09 -8.13
N SER A 438 2.20 -24.82 -7.98
CA SER A 438 2.99 -25.35 -6.85
C SER A 438 2.56 -24.75 -5.52
N THR A 439 2.67 -25.57 -4.49
CA THR A 439 2.53 -25.16 -3.09
C THR A 439 3.84 -25.40 -2.36
N SER A 440 4.15 -24.60 -1.37
CA SER A 440 5.37 -24.71 -0.59
C SER A 440 5.07 -24.55 0.90
N SER A 441 5.71 -25.37 1.73
CA SER A 441 5.65 -25.24 3.19
C SER A 441 6.35 -23.98 3.71
N ASN A 442 7.05 -23.27 2.84
CA ASN A 442 7.89 -22.13 3.18
C ASN A 442 7.44 -20.84 2.51
N THR A 443 6.42 -20.89 1.67
CA THR A 443 5.96 -19.74 0.90
C THR A 443 4.51 -19.45 1.25
N GLY A 444 4.31 -18.26 1.80
CA GLY A 444 3.00 -17.68 2.10
C GLY A 444 2.66 -16.54 1.15
N SER A 445 1.88 -15.59 1.61
CA SER A 445 1.60 -14.34 0.93
C SER A 445 1.18 -13.27 1.96
N ARG A 446 0.70 -12.12 1.51
CA ARG A 446 0.24 -11.02 2.35
C ARG A 446 -0.97 -10.33 1.76
N LEU A 447 -1.85 -9.81 2.62
CA LEU A 447 -3.06 -9.12 2.22
C LEU A 447 -2.76 -7.66 1.87
N LEU A 448 -3.42 -7.16 0.82
CA LEU A 448 -3.51 -5.75 0.46
C LEU A 448 -4.97 -5.30 0.49
N LEU A 449 -5.20 -4.04 0.85
CA LEU A 449 -6.48 -3.37 0.69
C LEU A 449 -6.24 -2.05 -0.06
N THR A 450 -6.82 -1.91 -1.24
CA THR A 450 -6.77 -0.66 -2.04
C THR A 450 -7.95 0.23 -1.67
N LEU A 451 -7.75 1.54 -1.66
CA LEU A 451 -8.77 2.54 -1.30
C LEU A 451 -9.63 2.98 -2.47
#